data_1f3b60e042c20019d0d2a4265299ac4a
#
_entry.id   1f3b60e042c20019d0d2a4265299ac4a
#
_cell.length_a   1.000
_cell.length_b   1.000
_cell.length_c   1.000
_cell.angle_alpha   90.00
_cell.angle_beta   90.00
_cell.angle_gamma   90.00
#
_symmetry.space_group_name_H-M   'P 1'
#
loop_
_entity.id
_entity.type
_entity.pdbx_description
1 polymer ?
#
loop_
_entity_poly.entity_id
_entity_poly.type
_entity_poly.pdbx_seq_one_letter_code
_entity_poly.pdbx_strand_id
1 'polypeptide(L)'
;MDQIDQTISGYVKNNEISGGALLVRKAGEVVYQNKWGYADVAAGAPVEYDSIYRMMSMTKPVTAVGILKLMDRGLITLDDPLSKFLPQFKDMEVCADKRYEFKP
;
A
#
# COMPACT_ATOMS: atom_id res chain seq x y z
N MET A 1 -11.99 1.86 -22.99
CA MET A 1 -10.72 2.25 -22.33
C MET A 1 -10.44 3.73 -22.50
N ASP A 2 -10.83 4.33 -23.61
CA ASP A 2 -10.68 5.78 -23.85
C ASP A 2 -11.27 6.69 -22.76
N GLN A 3 -12.35 6.24 -22.09
CA GLN A 3 -12.95 7.00 -21.00
C GLN A 3 -12.06 7.09 -19.76
N ILE A 4 -11.32 6.02 -19.44
CA ILE A 4 -10.35 6.03 -18.34
C ILE A 4 -9.23 7.01 -18.64
N ASP A 5 -8.69 6.96 -19.86
CA ASP A 5 -7.62 7.85 -20.30
C ASP A 5 -8.06 9.32 -20.26
N GLN A 6 -9.24 9.62 -20.78
CA GLN A 6 -9.79 10.98 -20.76
C GLN A 6 -10.00 11.50 -19.33
N THR A 7 -10.54 10.66 -18.44
CA THR A 7 -10.79 11.04 -17.05
C THR A 7 -9.49 11.35 -16.32
N ILE A 8 -8.52 10.43 -16.36
CA ILE A 8 -7.25 10.62 -15.62
C ILE A 8 -6.40 11.74 -16.24
N SER A 9 -6.35 11.82 -17.57
CA SER A 9 -5.69 12.95 -18.25
C SER A 9 -6.34 14.28 -17.90
N GLY A 10 -7.65 14.32 -17.68
CA GLY A 10 -8.36 15.50 -17.20
C GLY A 10 -7.86 15.94 -15.83
N TYR A 11 -7.77 15.03 -14.87
CA TYR A 11 -7.26 15.33 -13.52
C TYR A 11 -5.81 15.84 -13.54
N VAL A 12 -4.95 15.25 -14.37
CA VAL A 12 -3.56 15.71 -14.52
C VAL A 12 -3.53 17.13 -15.14
N LYS A 13 -4.30 17.38 -16.21
CA LYS A 13 -4.36 18.70 -16.85
C LYS A 13 -4.89 19.81 -15.95
N ASN A 14 -5.84 19.45 -15.07
CA ASN A 14 -6.41 20.38 -14.11
C ASN A 14 -5.55 20.55 -12.83
N ASN A 15 -4.38 19.90 -12.76
CA ASN A 15 -3.50 19.87 -11.59
C ASN A 15 -4.16 19.30 -10.32
N GLU A 16 -5.17 18.45 -10.46
CA GLU A 16 -5.82 17.76 -9.34
C GLU A 16 -4.97 16.60 -8.82
N ILE A 17 -4.19 15.96 -9.71
CA ILE A 17 -3.15 14.99 -9.41
C ILE A 17 -1.90 15.29 -10.22
N SER A 18 -0.73 14.96 -9.69
CA SER A 18 0.54 15.13 -10.41
C SER A 18 0.72 14.08 -11.51
N GLY A 19 0.30 12.86 -11.26
CA GLY A 19 0.41 11.74 -12.18
C GLY A 19 -0.03 10.43 -11.55
N GLY A 20 0.00 9.37 -12.33
CA GLY A 20 -0.38 8.03 -11.88
C GLY A 20 -0.12 6.97 -12.93
N ALA A 21 -0.19 5.71 -12.52
CA ALA A 21 -0.17 4.56 -13.40
C ALA A 21 -1.31 3.60 -13.04
N LEU A 22 -1.91 2.97 -14.04
CA LEU A 22 -2.96 1.98 -13.86
C LEU A 22 -2.62 0.71 -14.64
N LEU A 23 -2.76 -0.43 -13.98
CA LEU A 23 -2.70 -1.75 -14.58
C LEU A 23 -3.95 -2.52 -14.22
N VAL A 24 -4.63 -3.07 -15.21
CA VAL A 24 -5.80 -3.94 -15.02
C VAL A 24 -5.48 -5.32 -15.55
N ARG A 25 -5.68 -6.33 -14.71
CA ARG A 25 -5.57 -7.74 -15.09
C ARG A 25 -6.94 -8.42 -15.02
N LYS A 26 -7.20 -9.29 -15.97
CA LYS A 26 -8.39 -10.15 -16.00
C LYS A 26 -7.95 -11.57 -16.37
N ALA A 27 -8.36 -12.56 -15.60
CA ALA A 27 -7.99 -13.96 -15.81
C ALA A 27 -6.47 -14.19 -16.00
N GLY A 28 -5.64 -13.44 -15.28
CA GLY A 28 -4.18 -13.54 -15.38
C GLY A 28 -3.53 -12.68 -16.47
N GLU A 29 -4.30 -12.19 -17.43
CA GLU A 29 -3.82 -11.37 -18.55
C GLU A 29 -3.92 -9.87 -18.26
N VAL A 30 -2.94 -9.10 -18.73
CA VAL A 30 -3.01 -7.64 -18.69
C VAL A 30 -3.94 -7.16 -19.81
N VAL A 31 -5.10 -6.62 -19.43
CA VAL A 31 -6.10 -6.12 -20.37
C VAL A 31 -6.05 -4.61 -20.58
N TYR A 32 -5.36 -3.91 -19.69
CA TYR A 32 -5.13 -2.47 -19.80
C TYR A 32 -3.92 -2.06 -18.96
N GLN A 33 -3.10 -1.16 -19.52
CA GLN A 33 -1.99 -0.55 -18.81
C GLN A 33 -1.74 0.84 -19.41
N ASN A 34 -1.67 1.86 -18.54
CA ASN A 34 -1.29 3.21 -18.95
C ASN A 34 -0.69 4.00 -17.78
N LYS A 35 -0.03 5.12 -18.11
CA LYS A 35 0.59 6.04 -17.18
C LYS A 35 0.38 7.48 -17.65
N TRP A 36 0.27 8.43 -16.68
CA TRP A 36 -0.03 9.83 -16.95
C TRP A 36 0.74 10.73 -16.02
N GLY A 37 1.08 11.94 -16.50
CA GLY A 37 1.66 13.01 -15.71
C GLY A 37 3.07 12.75 -15.21
N TYR A 38 3.40 13.31 -14.06
CA TYR A 38 4.75 13.41 -13.53
C TYR A 38 4.87 12.72 -12.16
N ALA A 39 5.97 12.00 -11.96
CA ALA A 39 6.42 11.49 -10.68
C ALA A 39 7.03 12.63 -9.84
N ASP A 40 7.70 13.56 -10.49
CA ASP A 40 8.22 14.81 -9.92
C ASP A 40 7.93 15.96 -10.88
N VAL A 41 6.99 16.82 -10.49
CA VAL A 41 6.57 17.97 -11.28
C VAL A 41 7.69 19.01 -11.40
N ALA A 42 8.44 19.24 -10.31
CA ALA A 42 9.49 20.26 -10.27
C ALA A 42 10.67 19.88 -11.16
N ALA A 43 11.02 18.60 -11.21
CA ALA A 43 12.07 18.06 -12.07
C ALA A 43 11.57 17.76 -13.50
N GLY A 44 10.28 17.83 -13.78
CA GLY A 44 9.67 17.42 -15.04
C GLY A 44 9.82 15.92 -15.33
N ALA A 45 10.04 15.09 -14.29
CA ALA A 45 10.24 13.67 -14.44
C ALA A 45 8.87 12.96 -14.62
N PRO A 46 8.63 12.28 -15.77
CA PRO A 46 7.34 11.63 -16.02
C PRO A 46 7.14 10.42 -15.10
N VAL A 47 5.86 10.00 -14.94
CA VAL A 47 5.55 8.70 -14.33
C VAL A 47 6.04 7.60 -15.28
N GLU A 48 6.76 6.61 -14.71
CA GLU A 48 7.17 5.39 -15.39
C GLU A 48 6.48 4.17 -14.78
N TYR A 49 6.47 3.03 -15.49
CA TYR A 49 5.82 1.82 -14.99
C TYR A 49 6.56 1.20 -13.79
N ASP A 50 7.83 1.53 -13.62
CA ASP A 50 8.67 1.14 -12.49
C ASP A 50 8.82 2.25 -11.44
N SER A 51 8.05 3.34 -11.56
CA SER A 51 8.03 4.41 -10.55
C SER A 51 7.66 3.86 -9.17
N ILE A 52 8.39 4.30 -8.15
CA ILE A 52 8.17 3.87 -6.76
C ILE A 52 7.14 4.77 -6.09
N TYR A 53 6.09 4.15 -5.55
CA TYR A 53 4.99 4.85 -4.87
C TYR A 53 5.02 4.59 -3.37
N ARG A 54 4.70 5.62 -2.59
CA ARG A 54 4.45 5.46 -1.14
C ARG A 54 3.08 4.80 -0.95
N MET A 55 3.09 3.52 -0.62
CA MET A 55 1.86 2.70 -0.53
C MET A 55 0.99 2.99 0.69
N MET A 56 1.53 3.67 1.71
CA MET A 56 0.83 3.99 2.95
C MET A 56 0.13 2.75 3.54
N SER A 57 -1.15 2.84 3.89
CA SER A 57 -1.91 1.72 4.49
C SER A 57 -2.11 0.52 3.56
N MET A 58 -1.89 0.66 2.25
CA MET A 58 -1.88 -0.48 1.32
C MET A 58 -0.70 -1.45 1.57
N THR A 59 0.28 -1.05 2.38
CA THR A 59 1.31 -1.95 2.91
C THR A 59 0.73 -3.05 3.81
N LYS A 60 -0.40 -2.80 4.51
CA LYS A 60 -1.04 -3.77 5.41
C LYS A 60 -1.42 -5.09 4.73
N PRO A 61 -2.13 -5.10 3.59
CA PRO A 61 -2.42 -6.35 2.88
C PRO A 61 -1.16 -7.13 2.49
N VAL A 62 -0.10 -6.44 2.05
CA VAL A 62 1.16 -7.09 1.67
C VAL A 62 1.81 -7.75 2.89
N THR A 63 1.84 -7.07 4.03
CA THR A 63 2.33 -7.63 5.30
C THR A 63 1.49 -8.82 5.74
N ALA A 64 0.15 -8.70 5.67
CA ALA A 64 -0.76 -9.79 6.03
C ALA A 64 -0.52 -11.05 5.18
N VAL A 65 -0.32 -10.91 3.86
CA VAL A 65 0.02 -12.03 2.99
C VAL A 65 1.36 -12.67 3.41
N GLY A 66 2.34 -11.87 3.82
CA GLY A 66 3.60 -12.38 4.37
C GLY A 66 3.37 -13.27 5.61
N ILE A 67 2.54 -12.82 6.55
CA ILE A 67 2.16 -13.58 7.75
C ILE A 67 1.42 -14.87 7.37
N LEU A 68 0.43 -14.80 6.48
CA LEU A 68 -0.30 -15.98 6.01
C LEU A 68 0.61 -17.04 5.40
N LYS A 69 1.63 -16.62 4.65
CA LYS A 69 2.64 -17.56 4.11
C LYS A 69 3.46 -18.26 5.19
N LEU A 70 3.72 -17.60 6.32
CA LEU A 70 4.39 -18.23 7.48
C LEU A 70 3.44 -19.22 8.16
N MET A 71 2.14 -18.90 8.25
CA MET A 71 1.11 -19.82 8.76
C MET A 71 0.99 -21.06 7.89
N ASP A 72 0.93 -20.92 6.57
CA ASP A 72 0.87 -22.06 5.62
C ASP A 72 2.07 -23.00 5.77
N ARG A 73 3.22 -22.48 6.22
CA ARG A 73 4.42 -23.26 6.51
C ARG A 73 4.45 -23.83 7.94
N GLY A 74 3.42 -23.58 8.74
CA GLY A 74 3.34 -24.04 10.14
C GLY A 74 4.33 -23.36 11.09
N LEU A 75 4.89 -22.21 10.70
CA LEU A 75 5.88 -21.49 11.51
C LEU A 75 5.24 -20.59 12.57
N ILE A 76 4.01 -20.15 12.34
CA ILE A 76 3.23 -19.32 13.24
C ILE A 76 1.77 -19.73 13.22
N THR A 77 1.03 -19.39 14.28
CA THR A 77 -0.43 -19.49 14.36
C THR A 77 -1.04 -18.13 14.71
N LEU A 78 -2.36 -17.97 14.53
CA LEU A 78 -3.05 -16.74 14.93
C LEU A 78 -3.08 -16.51 16.45
N ASP A 79 -2.96 -17.60 17.23
CA ASP A 79 -2.98 -17.57 18.69
C ASP A 79 -1.59 -17.34 19.30
N ASP A 80 -0.54 -17.32 18.48
CA ASP A 80 0.82 -17.04 18.96
C ASP A 80 0.92 -15.57 19.42
N PRO A 81 1.37 -15.30 20.64
CA PRO A 81 1.61 -13.94 21.09
C PRO A 81 2.79 -13.33 20.31
N LEU A 82 2.68 -12.05 19.97
CA LEU A 82 3.74 -11.32 19.25
C LEU A 82 5.09 -11.43 19.98
N SER A 83 5.07 -11.42 21.32
CA SER A 83 6.26 -11.54 22.17
C SER A 83 7.02 -12.86 22.02
N LYS A 84 6.40 -13.90 21.48
CA LYS A 84 7.08 -15.17 21.14
C LYS A 84 8.18 -14.95 20.08
N PHE A 85 7.97 -14.03 19.17
CA PHE A 85 8.87 -13.73 18.04
C PHE A 85 9.65 -12.43 18.26
N LEU A 86 9.04 -11.46 18.93
CA LEU A 86 9.58 -10.13 19.20
C LEU A 86 9.48 -9.84 20.72
N PRO A 87 10.48 -10.29 21.52
CA PRO A 87 10.40 -10.21 23.00
C PRO A 87 10.18 -8.79 23.55
N GLN A 88 10.58 -7.75 22.81
CA GLN A 88 10.37 -6.36 23.20
C GLN A 88 8.89 -5.96 23.31
N PHE A 89 7.97 -6.76 22.78
CA PHE A 89 6.51 -6.53 22.88
C PHE A 89 5.84 -7.33 24.01
N LYS A 90 6.65 -7.91 24.95
CA LYS A 90 6.09 -8.73 26.04
C LYS A 90 5.22 -7.92 27.00
N ASP A 91 5.67 -6.74 27.34
CA ASP A 91 5.05 -5.89 28.36
C ASP A 91 4.28 -4.71 27.71
N MET A 92 3.61 -4.99 26.59
CA MET A 92 2.78 -4.00 25.90
C MET A 92 1.47 -3.74 26.64
N GLU A 93 1.15 -2.47 26.77
CA GLU A 93 -0.09 -2.01 27.38
C GLU A 93 -1.02 -1.38 26.35
N VAL A 94 -2.34 -1.48 26.59
CA VAL A 94 -3.34 -0.81 25.78
C VAL A 94 -3.69 0.52 26.42
N CYS A 95 -3.64 1.61 25.65
CA CYS A 95 -4.12 2.89 26.13
C CYS A 95 -5.61 2.81 26.48
N ALA A 96 -5.94 2.89 27.76
CA ALA A 96 -7.31 2.78 28.26
C ALA A 96 -8.05 4.14 28.29
N ASP A 97 -7.35 5.26 28.19
CA ASP A 97 -7.94 6.61 28.22
C ASP A 97 -7.92 7.26 26.85
N LYS A 98 -9.06 7.91 26.51
CA LYS A 98 -9.19 8.70 25.26
C LYS A 98 -8.19 9.87 25.18
N ARG A 99 -7.58 10.27 26.26
CA ARG A 99 -6.53 11.28 26.37
C ARG A 99 -5.12 10.73 26.17
N TYR A 100 -5.00 9.49 25.72
CA TYR A 100 -3.73 8.78 25.51
C TYR A 100 -2.86 8.63 26.75
N GLU A 101 -3.48 8.55 27.92
CA GLU A 101 -2.76 8.18 29.15
C GLU A 101 -2.56 6.66 29.17
N PHE A 102 -1.31 6.23 29.16
CA PHE A 102 -0.96 4.84 29.40
C PHE A 102 -1.02 4.60 30.92
N LYS A 103 -1.76 3.57 31.33
CA LYS A 103 -1.73 3.11 32.72
C LYS A 103 -0.70 2.00 32.83
N PRO A 104 0.19 2.05 33.85
CA PRO A 104 1.14 0.99 34.15
C PRO A 104 0.44 -0.31 34.56
#